data_4c5e2605251eb6ea164e4b968f5e9968
#
_entry.id   4c5e2605251eb6ea164e4b968f5e9968
#
_cell.length_a   1.000
_cell.length_b   1.000
_cell.length_c   1.000
_cell.angle_alpha   90.00
_cell.angle_beta   90.00
_cell.angle_gamma   90.00
#
_symmetry.space_group_name_H-M   'P 1'
#
loop_
_entity.id
_entity.type
_entity.pdbx_description
1 polymer ?
#
loop_
_entity_poly.entity_id
_entity_poly.type
_entity_poly.pdbx_seq_one_letter_code
_entity_poly.pdbx_strand_id
1 'polypeptide(L)'
;MNASTLNPNQICIALTGASGIPYGLRLIQQLLENNQEILGLISPAGAETIRCEADADFPETVSEQQASLCRLIDIENDNSRLKLYEQDDWQSPLASGSSAPRRMVICPCSMSTLSSVACGASNNLIERAADVVLKERGKLVIVPRETPLSTIHLQNMLTLSQAGAVIL
;
A
#
# COMPACT_ATOMS: atom_id res chain seq x y z
N MET A 1 10.30 -9.58 -27.35
CA MET A 1 9.86 -8.74 -26.22
C MET A 1 10.75 -9.10 -25.04
N ASN A 2 11.65 -8.19 -24.63
CA ASN A 2 12.48 -8.44 -23.46
C ASN A 2 11.55 -8.46 -22.24
N ALA A 3 11.45 -9.60 -21.58
CA ALA A 3 10.88 -9.65 -20.25
C ALA A 3 11.73 -8.71 -19.38
N SER A 4 11.19 -7.55 -19.03
CA SER A 4 11.79 -6.71 -18.02
C SER A 4 11.91 -7.57 -16.78
N THR A 5 13.13 -7.88 -16.37
CA THR A 5 13.37 -8.62 -15.13
C THR A 5 12.80 -7.76 -14.00
N LEU A 6 11.68 -8.22 -13.44
CA LEU A 6 11.06 -7.56 -12.29
C LEU A 6 12.12 -7.39 -11.20
N ASN A 7 12.23 -6.19 -10.66
CA ASN A 7 13.19 -5.92 -9.59
C ASN A 7 12.75 -6.66 -8.29
N PRO A 8 13.49 -7.68 -7.84
CA PRO A 8 13.11 -8.45 -6.66
C PRO A 8 13.16 -7.62 -5.37
N ASN A 9 13.80 -6.46 -5.38
CA ASN A 9 13.88 -5.57 -4.23
C ASN A 9 12.73 -4.58 -4.15
N GLN A 10 11.85 -4.53 -5.16
CA GLN A 10 10.69 -3.66 -5.15
C GLN A 10 9.51 -4.25 -4.37
N ILE A 11 8.84 -3.39 -3.63
CA ILE A 11 7.61 -3.70 -2.90
C ILE A 11 6.62 -2.53 -3.01
N CYS A 12 5.35 -2.85 -3.21
CA CYS A 12 4.28 -1.87 -3.11
C CYS A 12 3.81 -1.76 -1.66
N ILE A 13 3.72 -0.53 -1.12
CA ILE A 13 3.16 -0.27 0.20
C ILE A 13 1.97 0.68 0.05
N ALA A 14 0.83 0.32 0.62
CA ALA A 14 -0.34 1.18 0.66
C ALA A 14 -0.71 1.52 2.10
N LEU A 15 -0.94 2.81 2.38
CA LEU A 15 -1.47 3.32 3.63
C LEU A 15 -2.92 3.75 3.40
N THR A 16 -3.85 3.21 4.18
CA THR A 16 -5.28 3.52 4.02
C THR A 16 -5.90 4.07 5.31
N GLY A 17 -7.14 4.51 5.25
CA GLY A 17 -7.82 5.22 6.33
C GLY A 17 -8.26 4.34 7.49
N ALA A 18 -7.33 3.63 8.09
CA ALA A 18 -7.53 2.92 9.35
C ALA A 18 -6.49 3.39 10.36
N SER A 19 -6.82 3.42 11.64
CA SER A 19 -5.86 3.72 12.71
C SER A 19 -4.71 2.71 12.70
N GLY A 20 -3.52 3.14 13.11
CA GLY A 20 -2.31 2.33 13.11
C GLY A 20 -1.29 2.78 12.06
N ILE A 21 -1.36 4.01 11.60
CA ILE A 21 -0.36 4.64 10.71
C ILE A 21 1.08 4.43 11.22
N PRO A 22 1.39 4.54 12.53
CA PRO A 22 2.76 4.31 13.00
C PRO A 22 3.34 2.95 12.60
N TYR A 23 2.53 1.90 12.48
CA TYR A 23 2.98 0.59 12.00
C TYR A 23 3.38 0.64 10.53
N GLY A 24 2.59 1.32 9.69
CA GLY A 24 2.90 1.52 8.28
C GLY A 24 4.16 2.35 8.07
N LEU A 25 4.31 3.44 8.82
CA LEU A 25 5.51 4.27 8.80
C LEU A 25 6.76 3.49 9.23
N ARG A 26 6.66 2.73 10.32
CA ARG A 26 7.78 1.89 10.78
C ARG A 26 8.13 0.79 9.77
N LEU A 27 7.14 0.19 9.12
CA LEU A 27 7.38 -0.78 8.05
C LEU A 27 8.14 -0.16 6.88
N ILE A 28 7.72 1.02 6.41
CA ILE A 28 8.41 1.76 5.35
C ILE A 28 9.86 2.04 5.75
N GLN A 29 10.07 2.58 6.95
CA GLN A 29 11.41 2.86 7.47
C GLN A 29 12.29 1.61 7.46
N GLN A 30 11.81 0.51 8.02
CA GLN A 30 12.57 -0.75 8.09
C GLN A 30 12.89 -1.33 6.71
N LEU A 31 11.98 -1.22 5.76
CA LEU A 31 12.22 -1.68 4.39
C LEU A 31 13.31 -0.85 3.70
N LEU A 32 13.29 0.46 3.86
CA LEU A 32 14.30 1.36 3.30
C LEU A 32 15.68 1.15 3.95
N GLU A 33 15.74 0.96 5.27
CA GLU A 33 16.98 0.59 6.00
C GLU A 33 17.57 -0.73 5.50
N ASN A 34 16.72 -1.66 5.03
CA ASN A 34 17.13 -2.94 4.46
C ASN A 34 17.23 -2.91 2.91
N ASN A 35 17.48 -1.75 2.33
CA ASN A 35 17.73 -1.55 0.90
C ASN A 35 16.61 -2.03 -0.03
N GLN A 36 15.36 -2.02 0.45
CA GLN A 36 14.22 -2.26 -0.42
C GLN A 36 13.82 -0.95 -1.15
N GLU A 37 13.27 -1.08 -2.35
CA GLU A 37 12.67 0.00 -3.11
C GLU A 37 11.15 -0.01 -2.90
N ILE A 38 10.58 1.11 -2.53
CA ILE A 38 9.16 1.22 -2.20
C ILE A 38 8.43 2.02 -3.27
N LEU A 39 7.39 1.42 -3.84
CA LEU A 39 6.37 2.09 -4.62
C LEU A 39 5.15 2.30 -3.71
N GLY A 40 4.97 3.54 -3.27
CA GLY A 40 4.01 3.88 -2.22
C GLY A 40 2.71 4.45 -2.77
N LEU A 41 1.62 4.14 -2.07
CA LEU A 41 0.27 4.66 -2.32
C LEU A 41 -0.34 5.09 -0.99
N ILE A 42 -0.97 6.26 -0.97
CA ILE A 42 -1.67 6.75 0.22
C ILE A 42 -3.09 7.13 -0.18
N SER A 43 -4.09 6.50 0.46
CA SER A 43 -5.48 6.88 0.18
C SER A 43 -5.80 8.27 0.77
N PRO A 44 -6.81 9.01 0.25
CA PRO A 44 -7.23 10.28 0.85
C PRO A 44 -7.56 10.13 2.35
N ALA A 45 -8.26 9.06 2.73
CA ALA A 45 -8.51 8.74 4.12
C ALA A 45 -7.24 8.36 4.89
N GLY A 46 -6.25 7.74 4.22
CA GLY A 46 -4.93 7.47 4.80
C GLY A 46 -4.16 8.74 5.09
N ALA A 47 -4.16 9.71 4.19
CA ALA A 47 -3.55 11.01 4.39
C ALA A 47 -4.19 11.75 5.59
N GLU A 48 -5.52 11.68 5.72
CA GLU A 48 -6.22 12.26 6.86
C GLU A 48 -5.85 11.55 8.17
N THR A 49 -5.74 10.22 8.14
CA THR A 49 -5.32 9.46 9.32
C THR A 49 -3.88 9.79 9.73
N ILE A 50 -2.99 10.04 8.75
CA ILE A 50 -1.61 10.50 9.03
C ILE A 50 -1.64 11.86 9.76
N ARG A 51 -2.45 12.83 9.30
CA ARG A 51 -2.59 14.13 9.98
C ARG A 51 -3.00 13.96 11.44
N CYS A 52 -3.98 13.08 11.69
CA CYS A 52 -4.51 12.86 13.03
C CYS A 52 -3.53 12.10 13.95
N GLU A 53 -2.88 11.05 13.46
CA GLU A 53 -2.09 10.15 14.32
C GLU A 53 -0.62 10.54 14.45
N ALA A 54 -0.06 11.23 13.45
CA ALA A 54 1.32 11.71 13.51
C ALA A 54 1.42 13.16 14.05
N ASP A 55 0.28 13.80 14.34
CA ASP A 55 0.20 15.21 14.73
C ASP A 55 1.04 16.13 13.82
N ALA A 56 0.93 15.87 12.52
CA ALA A 56 1.73 16.51 11.49
C ALA A 56 0.88 17.08 10.38
N ASP A 57 1.28 18.23 9.86
CA ASP A 57 0.72 18.74 8.61
C ASP A 57 1.16 17.84 7.46
N PHE A 58 0.19 17.13 6.86
CA PHE A 58 0.44 16.22 5.76
C PHE A 58 -0.21 16.78 4.49
N PRO A 59 0.59 17.15 3.49
CA PRO A 59 0.11 17.89 2.32
C PRO A 59 -0.76 17.06 1.39
N GLU A 60 -1.35 17.73 0.37
CA GLU A 60 -2.25 17.08 -0.58
C GLU A 60 -1.52 16.54 -1.80
N THR A 61 -0.43 17.17 -2.24
CA THR A 61 0.31 16.75 -3.43
C THR A 61 1.27 15.60 -3.11
N VAL A 62 1.35 14.62 -4.00
CA VAL A 62 2.20 13.42 -3.81
C VAL A 62 3.67 13.76 -3.60
N SER A 63 4.22 14.77 -4.29
CA SER A 63 5.62 15.16 -4.10
C SER A 63 5.90 15.72 -2.71
N GLU A 64 4.98 16.52 -2.16
CA GLU A 64 5.09 17.06 -0.81
C GLU A 64 4.79 15.96 0.25
N GLN A 65 3.83 15.08 -0.03
CA GLN A 65 3.56 13.88 0.79
C GLN A 65 4.81 13.01 0.94
N GLN A 66 5.54 12.77 -0.15
CA GLN A 66 6.78 12.00 -0.10
C GLN A 66 7.83 12.66 0.78
N ALA A 67 8.03 13.97 0.65
CA ALA A 67 8.96 14.71 1.50
C ALA A 67 8.53 14.70 2.99
N SER A 68 7.23 14.82 3.25
CA SER A 68 6.68 14.75 4.61
C SER A 68 6.82 13.35 5.19
N LEU A 69 6.57 12.31 4.40
CA LEU A 69 6.74 10.92 4.81
C LEU A 69 8.19 10.64 5.21
N CYS A 70 9.17 11.07 4.40
CA CYS A 70 10.58 10.91 4.72
C CYS A 70 10.96 11.59 6.04
N ARG A 71 10.42 12.80 6.32
CA ARG A 71 10.62 13.48 7.60
C ARG A 71 10.02 12.72 8.79
N LEU A 72 8.81 12.17 8.62
CA LEU A 72 8.12 11.41 9.66
C LEU A 72 8.85 10.12 10.05
N ILE A 73 9.59 9.52 9.12
CA ILE A 73 10.35 8.28 9.36
C ILE A 73 11.84 8.52 9.56
N ASP A 74 12.28 9.79 9.66
CA ASP A 74 13.67 10.20 9.87
C ASP A 74 14.65 9.59 8.83
N ILE A 75 14.29 9.70 7.57
CA ILE A 75 15.10 9.24 6.43
C ILE A 75 15.33 10.42 5.48
N GLU A 76 16.53 10.50 4.90
CA GLU A 76 16.82 11.48 3.85
C GLU A 76 15.84 11.28 2.68
N ASN A 77 15.33 12.40 2.14
CA ASN A 77 14.45 12.39 0.98
C ASN A 77 15.24 12.02 -0.28
N ASP A 78 15.68 10.78 -0.34
CA ASP A 78 16.30 10.19 -1.51
C ASP A 78 15.21 9.51 -2.36
N ASN A 79 14.78 10.21 -3.43
CA ASN A 79 13.78 9.73 -4.36
C ASN A 79 14.15 8.41 -5.07
N SER A 80 15.36 7.90 -4.85
CA SER A 80 15.84 6.70 -5.53
C SER A 80 15.17 5.42 -5.01
N ARG A 81 14.79 5.38 -3.73
CA ARG A 81 14.26 4.15 -3.09
C ARG A 81 12.82 4.25 -2.57
N LEU A 82 12.27 5.46 -2.46
CA LEU A 82 10.86 5.68 -2.12
C LEU A 82 10.24 6.54 -3.20
N LYS A 83 9.21 6.05 -3.86
CA LYS A 83 8.43 6.80 -4.82
C LYS A 83 6.95 6.64 -4.52
N LEU A 84 6.27 7.73 -4.27
CA LEU A 84 4.82 7.78 -4.15
C LEU A 84 4.15 8.00 -5.50
N TYR A 85 2.94 7.48 -5.65
CA TYR A 85 2.10 7.62 -6.84
C TYR A 85 0.72 8.12 -6.46
N GLU A 86 0.11 8.90 -7.37
CA GLU A 86 -1.30 9.27 -7.26
C GLU A 86 -2.20 8.04 -7.41
N GLN A 87 -3.37 8.06 -6.80
CA GLN A 87 -4.29 6.93 -6.86
C GLN A 87 -4.96 6.74 -8.22
N ASP A 88 -4.88 7.72 -9.09
CA ASP A 88 -5.41 7.71 -10.45
C ASP A 88 -4.30 7.68 -11.53
N ASP A 89 -3.04 7.48 -11.13
CA ASP A 89 -1.93 7.31 -12.08
C ASP A 89 -1.92 5.89 -12.69
N TRP A 90 -2.84 5.68 -13.62
CA TRP A 90 -2.98 4.42 -14.36
C TRP A 90 -1.78 4.10 -15.28
N GLN A 91 -0.86 5.03 -15.47
CA GLN A 91 0.38 4.79 -16.22
C GLN A 91 1.54 4.33 -15.33
N SER A 92 1.35 4.36 -14.02
CA SER A 92 2.34 3.87 -13.08
C SER A 92 2.65 2.37 -13.28
N PRO A 93 3.83 1.90 -12.88
CA PRO A 93 4.17 0.49 -12.97
C PRO A 93 3.22 -0.42 -12.16
N LEU A 94 2.52 0.13 -11.16
CA LEU A 94 1.61 -0.61 -10.29
C LEU A 94 0.33 -1.09 -11.00
N ALA A 95 -0.06 -0.45 -12.10
CA ALA A 95 -1.29 -0.76 -12.82
C ALA A 95 -1.19 -2.01 -13.72
N SER A 96 0.01 -2.51 -14.00
CA SER A 96 0.23 -3.59 -14.98
C SER A 96 1.04 -4.76 -14.43
N GLY A 97 0.61 -5.99 -14.71
CA GLY A 97 1.30 -7.21 -14.29
C GLY A 97 2.70 -7.40 -14.90
N SER A 98 3.03 -6.69 -15.99
CA SER A 98 4.36 -6.74 -16.60
C SER A 98 5.41 -5.89 -15.87
N SER A 99 4.98 -4.95 -15.02
CA SER A 99 5.84 -3.97 -14.37
C SER A 99 5.66 -3.89 -12.85
N ALA A 100 4.50 -4.31 -12.33
CA ALA A 100 4.21 -4.23 -10.89
C ALA A 100 5.11 -5.16 -10.07
N PRO A 101 5.54 -4.72 -8.86
CA PRO A 101 6.21 -5.60 -7.93
C PRO A 101 5.35 -6.84 -7.60
N ARG A 102 5.99 -7.95 -7.33
CA ARG A 102 5.30 -9.19 -6.91
C ARG A 102 4.99 -9.23 -5.41
N ARG A 103 5.26 -8.16 -4.70
CA ARG A 103 5.03 -8.03 -3.26
C ARG A 103 4.29 -6.74 -2.99
N MET A 104 3.22 -6.84 -2.20
CA MET A 104 2.46 -5.68 -1.74
C MET A 104 2.03 -5.87 -0.30
N VAL A 105 2.08 -4.80 0.48
CA VAL A 105 1.52 -4.72 1.82
C VAL A 105 0.56 -3.53 1.89
N ILE A 106 -0.63 -3.77 2.44
CA ILE A 106 -1.59 -2.71 2.79
C ILE A 106 -1.60 -2.61 4.32
N CYS A 107 -0.98 -1.57 4.87
CA CYS A 107 -0.80 -1.42 6.31
C CYS A 107 -0.79 0.06 6.74
N PRO A 108 -1.79 0.51 7.51
CA PRO A 108 -2.99 -0.22 7.89
C PRO A 108 -3.97 -0.37 6.73
N CYS A 109 -4.84 -1.40 6.80
CA CYS A 109 -5.90 -1.60 5.83
C CYS A 109 -7.28 -1.29 6.43
N SER A 110 -7.99 -0.34 5.83
CA SER A 110 -9.37 -0.05 6.19
C SER A 110 -10.32 -1.15 5.68
N MET A 111 -11.46 -1.32 6.36
CA MET A 111 -12.48 -2.29 5.93
C MET A 111 -13.07 -1.97 4.57
N SER A 112 -13.11 -0.70 4.17
CA SER A 112 -13.50 -0.31 2.82
C SER A 112 -12.54 -0.85 1.77
N THR A 113 -11.22 -0.63 1.96
CA THR A 113 -10.19 -1.18 1.06
C THR A 113 -10.21 -2.70 1.04
N LEU A 114 -10.31 -3.35 2.22
CA LEU A 114 -10.44 -4.80 2.33
C LEU A 114 -11.61 -5.33 1.49
N SER A 115 -12.78 -4.70 1.64
CA SER A 115 -14.01 -5.07 0.91
C SER A 115 -13.84 -4.91 -0.59
N SER A 116 -13.29 -3.79 -1.05
CA SER A 116 -13.06 -3.51 -2.47
C SER A 116 -12.11 -4.55 -3.09
N VAL A 117 -11.01 -4.86 -2.43
CA VAL A 117 -10.07 -5.89 -2.92
C VAL A 117 -10.73 -7.28 -2.91
N ALA A 118 -11.54 -7.61 -1.89
CA ALA A 118 -12.22 -8.90 -1.79
C ALA A 118 -13.23 -9.15 -2.91
N CYS A 119 -13.87 -8.09 -3.44
CA CYS A 119 -14.80 -8.21 -4.57
C CYS A 119 -14.12 -7.98 -5.94
N GLY A 120 -12.79 -7.80 -5.99
CA GLY A 120 -12.05 -7.58 -7.23
C GLY A 120 -12.28 -6.20 -7.85
N ALA A 121 -12.62 -5.20 -7.04
CA ALA A 121 -12.74 -3.82 -7.53
C ALA A 121 -11.37 -3.27 -7.96
N SER A 122 -11.39 -2.32 -8.89
CA SER A 122 -10.20 -1.64 -9.42
C SER A 122 -10.54 -0.16 -9.70
N ASN A 123 -11.14 0.51 -8.71
CA ASN A 123 -11.59 1.89 -8.85
C ASN A 123 -10.46 2.91 -8.66
N ASN A 124 -9.38 2.49 -8.03
CA ASN A 124 -8.19 3.28 -7.78
C ASN A 124 -6.94 2.39 -7.87
N LEU A 125 -5.78 3.01 -7.84
CA LEU A 125 -4.51 2.30 -8.02
C LEU A 125 -4.16 1.35 -6.86
N ILE A 126 -4.65 1.57 -5.64
CA ILE A 126 -4.46 0.65 -4.50
C ILE A 126 -5.18 -0.68 -4.79
N GLU A 127 -6.46 -0.59 -5.16
CA GLU A 127 -7.27 -1.76 -5.50
C GLU A 127 -6.71 -2.48 -6.72
N ARG A 128 -6.31 -1.72 -7.75
CA ARG A 128 -5.71 -2.27 -8.96
C ARG A 128 -4.39 -2.97 -8.70
N ALA A 129 -3.50 -2.38 -7.90
CA ALA A 129 -2.21 -3.00 -7.55
C ALA A 129 -2.41 -4.31 -6.78
N ALA A 130 -3.37 -4.35 -5.86
CA ALA A 130 -3.71 -5.57 -5.13
C ALA A 130 -4.25 -6.67 -6.07
N ASP A 131 -5.17 -6.34 -6.98
CA ASP A 131 -5.66 -7.25 -8.02
C ASP A 131 -4.51 -7.76 -8.91
N VAL A 132 -3.62 -6.86 -9.36
CA VAL A 132 -2.46 -7.23 -10.16
C VAL A 132 -1.56 -8.21 -9.42
N VAL A 133 -1.24 -7.95 -8.15
CA VAL A 133 -0.39 -8.84 -7.35
C VAL A 133 -1.03 -10.22 -7.19
N LEU A 134 -2.32 -10.30 -6.91
CA LEU A 134 -3.05 -11.56 -6.76
C LEU A 134 -3.10 -12.36 -8.08
N LYS A 135 -3.52 -11.72 -9.20
CA LYS A 135 -3.62 -12.41 -10.49
C LYS A 135 -2.28 -12.91 -11.02
N GLU A 136 -1.20 -12.21 -10.69
CA GLU A 136 0.18 -12.58 -11.06
C GLU A 136 0.83 -13.55 -10.07
N ARG A 137 0.07 -14.10 -9.12
CA ARG A 137 0.55 -15.02 -8.09
C ARG A 137 1.66 -14.44 -7.21
N GLY A 138 1.64 -13.12 -7.02
CA GLY A 138 2.50 -12.40 -6.08
C GLY A 138 2.04 -12.58 -4.63
N LYS A 139 2.74 -11.93 -3.71
CA LYS A 139 2.45 -11.98 -2.28
C LYS A 139 1.77 -10.68 -1.86
N LEU A 140 0.48 -10.76 -1.54
CA LEU A 140 -0.29 -9.67 -0.94
C LEU A 140 -0.42 -9.93 0.56
N VAL A 141 0.02 -8.97 1.37
CA VAL A 141 -0.19 -8.95 2.83
C VAL A 141 -1.15 -7.82 3.16
N ILE A 142 -2.18 -8.11 3.90
CA ILE A 142 -3.19 -7.15 4.34
C ILE A 142 -3.19 -7.11 5.86
N VAL A 143 -3.04 -5.92 6.43
CA VAL A 143 -3.03 -5.67 7.88
C VAL A 143 -4.30 -4.87 8.23
N PRO A 144 -5.47 -5.54 8.38
CA PRO A 144 -6.70 -4.87 8.68
C PRO A 144 -6.71 -4.38 10.13
N ARG A 145 -7.26 -3.17 10.34
CA ARG A 145 -7.45 -2.65 11.69
C ARG A 145 -8.89 -2.24 11.89
N GLU A 146 -9.61 -3.05 12.65
CA GLU A 146 -11.02 -2.84 13.00
C GLU A 146 -11.40 -3.65 14.23
N THR A 147 -12.28 -3.10 15.06
CA THR A 147 -12.86 -3.82 16.21
C THR A 147 -14.18 -3.17 16.65
N PRO A 148 -15.26 -3.93 16.96
CA PRO A 148 -15.41 -5.36 16.71
C PRO A 148 -15.54 -5.69 15.22
N LEU A 149 -15.19 -6.91 14.83
CA LEU A 149 -15.36 -7.38 13.46
C LEU A 149 -16.80 -7.81 13.18
N SER A 150 -17.38 -7.35 12.09
CA SER A 150 -18.65 -7.86 11.58
C SER A 150 -18.47 -9.15 10.79
N THR A 151 -19.56 -9.90 10.59
CA THR A 151 -19.56 -11.09 9.74
C THR A 151 -19.11 -10.77 8.30
N ILE A 152 -19.45 -9.58 7.80
CA ILE A 152 -19.02 -9.12 6.47
C ILE A 152 -17.49 -8.96 6.42
N HIS A 153 -16.89 -8.37 7.45
CA HIS A 153 -15.42 -8.23 7.54
C HIS A 153 -14.75 -9.60 7.54
N LEU A 154 -15.23 -10.53 8.35
CA LEU A 154 -14.70 -11.89 8.43
C LEU A 154 -14.84 -12.65 7.10
N GLN A 155 -15.97 -12.48 6.40
CA GLN A 155 -16.18 -13.10 5.09
C GLN A 155 -15.21 -12.54 4.04
N ASN A 156 -14.98 -11.23 4.03
CA ASN A 156 -14.01 -10.60 3.11
C ASN A 156 -12.59 -11.06 3.39
N MET A 157 -12.19 -11.17 4.66
CA MET A 157 -10.88 -11.72 5.05
C MET A 157 -10.72 -13.18 4.58
N LEU A 158 -11.75 -13.99 4.75
CA LEU A 158 -11.75 -15.38 4.30
C LEU A 158 -11.61 -15.46 2.77
N THR A 159 -12.37 -14.65 2.04
CA THR A 159 -12.31 -14.58 0.57
C THR A 159 -10.90 -14.22 0.10
N LEU A 160 -10.27 -13.22 0.70
CA LEU A 160 -8.92 -12.80 0.35
C LEU A 160 -7.87 -13.85 0.72
N SER A 161 -8.02 -14.50 1.87
CA SER A 161 -7.13 -15.61 2.27
C SER A 161 -7.23 -16.78 1.29
N GLN A 162 -8.42 -17.14 0.84
CA GLN A 162 -8.65 -18.17 -0.20
C GLN A 162 -8.06 -17.76 -1.56
N ALA A 163 -8.06 -16.46 -1.88
CA ALA A 163 -7.43 -15.93 -3.08
C ALA A 163 -5.89 -15.90 -3.01
N GLY A 164 -5.30 -16.20 -1.83
CA GLY A 164 -3.86 -16.28 -1.62
C GLY A 164 -3.25 -15.08 -0.90
N ALA A 165 -4.06 -14.12 -0.42
CA ALA A 165 -3.56 -13.05 0.43
C ALA A 165 -3.25 -13.56 1.86
N VAL A 166 -2.28 -12.92 2.50
CA VAL A 166 -2.01 -13.12 3.93
C VAL A 166 -2.76 -12.04 4.69
N ILE A 167 -3.62 -12.44 5.61
CA ILE A 167 -4.28 -11.53 6.56
C ILE A 167 -3.52 -11.60 7.88
N LEU A 168 -3.07 -10.45 8.36
CA LEU A 168 -2.17 -10.36 9.51
C LEU A 168 -2.84 -9.62 10.67
#